data_06810f44b71467d5082c32133cb3eabb
#
_entry.id   06810f44b71467d5082c32133cb3eabb
#
_cell.length_a   1.000
_cell.length_b   1.000
_cell.length_c   1.000
_cell.angle_alpha   90.00
_cell.angle_beta   90.00
_cell.angle_gamma   90.00
#
_symmetry.space_group_name_H-M   'P 1'
#
loop_
_entity.id
_entity.type
_entity.pdbx_description
1 polymer ?
#
loop_
_entity_poly.entity_id
_entity_poly.type
_entity_poly.pdbx_seq_one_letter_code
_entity_poly.pdbx_strand_id
1 'polypeptide(L)'
;NQSIAMCYLKLKQYKMAGKYLQKAMEDNFDDSENYFYAAVCLLEGKKAFLTTRTVINQIETYINDAISIEDKGVYYYFWAYIKYDYYKRKSFRTTPDYTECLNHAIQCGLSRMDAEQLFDILGVAMSQELAI
;
A
#
# COMPACT_ATOMS: atom_id res chain seq x y z
N ASN A 1 -17.10 9.49 3.60
CA ASN A 1 -16.88 8.18 2.94
C ASN A 1 -15.56 7.53 3.32
N GLN A 2 -14.48 8.32 3.50
CA GLN A 2 -13.22 7.77 3.97
C GLN A 2 -13.37 7.15 5.36
N SER A 3 -14.08 7.81 6.26
CA SER A 3 -14.29 7.28 7.62
C SER A 3 -15.03 5.95 7.63
N ILE A 4 -16.03 5.80 6.77
CA ILE A 4 -16.76 4.53 6.61
C ILE A 4 -15.85 3.46 6.04
N ALA A 5 -15.04 3.81 5.03
CA ALA A 5 -14.07 2.90 4.43
C ALA A 5 -13.08 2.37 5.48
N MET A 6 -12.60 3.25 6.37
CA MET A 6 -11.67 2.86 7.43
C MET A 6 -12.30 1.87 8.40
N CYS A 7 -13.59 2.02 8.71
CA CYS A 7 -14.30 1.06 9.54
C CYS A 7 -14.32 -0.34 8.90
N TYR A 8 -14.64 -0.41 7.61
CA TYR A 8 -14.62 -1.68 6.89
C TYR A 8 -13.22 -2.27 6.80
N LEU A 9 -12.20 -1.41 6.60
CA LEU A 9 -10.81 -1.85 6.50
C LEU A 9 -10.34 -2.48 7.81
N LYS A 10 -10.71 -1.89 8.95
CA LYS A 10 -10.41 -2.47 10.27
C LYS A 10 -11.04 -3.84 10.46
N LEU A 11 -12.19 -4.07 9.84
CA LEU A 11 -12.88 -5.35 9.87
C LEU A 11 -12.38 -6.31 8.79
N LYS A 12 -11.36 -5.94 8.04
CA LYS A 12 -10.81 -6.72 6.93
C LYS A 12 -11.83 -6.99 5.82
N GLN A 13 -12.80 -6.10 5.68
CA GLN A 13 -13.80 -6.18 4.61
C GLN A 13 -13.35 -5.29 3.45
N TYR A 14 -12.37 -5.80 2.71
CA TYR A 14 -11.63 -5.02 1.72
C TYR A 14 -12.48 -4.56 0.54
N LYS A 15 -13.42 -5.38 0.07
CA LYS A 15 -14.28 -5.01 -1.05
C LYS A 15 -15.20 -3.86 -0.70
N MET A 16 -15.78 -3.90 0.50
CA MET A 16 -16.65 -2.82 0.97
C MET A 16 -15.84 -1.55 1.20
N ALA A 17 -14.68 -1.67 1.83
CA ALA A 17 -13.80 -0.53 2.04
C ALA A 17 -13.41 0.12 0.69
N GLY A 18 -13.03 -0.68 -0.29
CA GLY A 18 -12.67 -0.19 -1.62
C GLY A 18 -13.79 0.55 -2.31
N LYS A 19 -15.03 0.09 -2.15
CA LYS A 19 -16.20 0.74 -2.73
C LYS A 19 -16.40 2.16 -2.17
N TYR A 20 -16.25 2.32 -0.85
CA TYR A 20 -16.36 3.64 -0.22
C TYR A 20 -15.18 4.54 -0.54
N LEU A 21 -13.99 3.96 -0.73
CA LEU A 21 -12.82 4.73 -1.15
C LEU A 21 -12.95 5.27 -2.56
N GLN A 22 -13.56 4.51 -3.48
CA GLN A 22 -13.85 5.01 -4.82
C GLN A 22 -14.74 6.27 -4.75
N LYS A 23 -15.76 6.24 -3.91
CA LYS A 23 -16.63 7.41 -3.70
C LYS A 23 -15.86 8.58 -3.08
N ALA A 24 -14.99 8.28 -2.11
CA ALA A 24 -14.18 9.30 -1.45
C ALA A 24 -13.22 9.97 -2.45
N MET A 25 -12.65 9.22 -3.37
CA MET A 25 -11.78 9.77 -4.42
C MET A 25 -12.53 10.71 -5.35
N GLU A 26 -13.79 10.37 -5.69
CA GLU A 26 -14.62 11.22 -6.53
C GLU A 26 -14.94 12.53 -5.85
N ASP A 27 -15.22 12.49 -4.53
CA ASP A 27 -15.57 13.68 -3.75
C ASP A 27 -14.34 14.53 -3.41
N ASN A 28 -13.18 13.90 -3.24
CA ASN A 28 -11.96 14.58 -2.80
C ASN A 28 -10.74 13.91 -3.44
N PHE A 29 -10.47 14.28 -4.69
CA PHE A 29 -9.43 13.66 -5.50
C PHE A 29 -8.00 14.02 -5.06
N ASP A 30 -7.83 15.00 -4.17
CA ASP A 30 -6.52 15.43 -3.70
C ASP A 30 -6.17 14.94 -2.28
N ASP A 31 -6.93 13.99 -1.75
CA ASP A 31 -6.61 13.34 -0.49
C ASP A 31 -5.77 12.08 -0.77
N SER A 32 -4.48 12.15 -0.45
CA SER A 32 -3.54 11.07 -0.72
C SER A 32 -3.93 9.75 -0.05
N GLU A 33 -4.54 9.81 1.13
CA GLU A 33 -4.90 8.61 1.88
C GLU A 33 -5.94 7.76 1.16
N ASN A 34 -6.83 8.37 0.38
CA ASN A 34 -7.83 7.63 -0.39
C ASN A 34 -7.15 6.66 -1.36
N TYR A 35 -6.10 7.11 -2.04
CA TYR A 35 -5.37 6.29 -3.00
C TYR A 35 -4.57 5.19 -2.29
N PHE A 36 -3.93 5.54 -1.19
CA PHE A 36 -3.15 4.59 -0.40
C PHE A 36 -4.02 3.43 0.10
N TYR A 37 -5.14 3.75 0.74
CA TYR A 37 -6.04 2.73 1.27
C TYR A 37 -6.73 1.94 0.15
N ALA A 38 -7.01 2.57 -0.99
CA ALA A 38 -7.55 1.84 -2.14
C ALA A 38 -6.55 0.78 -2.64
N ALA A 39 -5.27 1.11 -2.66
CA ALA A 39 -4.22 0.15 -3.01
C ALA A 39 -4.19 -1.02 -2.03
N VAL A 40 -4.31 -0.75 -0.73
CA VAL A 40 -4.38 -1.79 0.31
C VAL A 40 -5.55 -2.74 0.03
N CYS A 41 -6.72 -2.19 -0.29
CA CYS A 41 -7.94 -2.97 -0.52
C CYS A 41 -7.81 -3.91 -1.71
N LEU A 42 -7.04 -3.55 -2.73
CA LEU A 42 -6.87 -4.38 -3.92
C LEU A 42 -6.19 -5.71 -3.64
N LEU A 43 -5.41 -5.81 -2.58
CA LEU A 43 -4.77 -7.07 -2.18
C LEU A 43 -5.75 -8.02 -1.49
N GLU A 44 -6.85 -7.51 -0.95
CA GLU A 44 -7.91 -8.32 -0.32
C GLU A 44 -7.38 -9.28 0.76
N GLY A 45 -6.39 -8.84 1.52
CA GLY A 45 -5.80 -9.66 2.59
C GLY A 45 -4.82 -10.73 2.11
N LYS A 46 -4.49 -10.74 0.82
CA LYS A 46 -3.55 -11.70 0.25
C LYS A 46 -2.16 -11.11 0.16
N LYS A 47 -1.14 -11.97 0.18
CA LYS A 47 0.22 -11.55 -0.11
C LYS A 47 0.32 -11.06 -1.55
N ALA A 48 1.14 -10.02 -1.78
CA ALA A 48 1.37 -9.50 -3.13
C ALA A 48 1.87 -10.61 -4.08
N PHE A 49 2.69 -11.53 -3.59
CA PHE A 49 3.20 -12.67 -4.35
C PHE A 49 2.08 -13.48 -5.03
N LEU A 50 0.91 -13.57 -4.38
CA LEU A 50 -0.22 -14.37 -4.87
C LEU A 50 -1.18 -13.58 -5.77
N THR A 51 -0.86 -12.32 -6.07
CA THR A 51 -1.72 -11.41 -6.82
C THR A 51 -1.29 -11.37 -8.28
N THR A 52 -2.21 -11.04 -9.18
CA THR A 52 -1.90 -10.94 -10.61
C THR A 52 -1.14 -9.66 -10.95
N ARG A 53 -0.43 -9.67 -12.07
CA ARG A 53 0.30 -8.49 -12.55
C ARG A 53 -0.63 -7.31 -12.81
N THR A 54 -1.82 -7.56 -13.32
CA THR A 54 -2.81 -6.50 -13.56
C THR A 54 -3.16 -5.76 -12.28
N VAL A 55 -3.40 -6.51 -11.20
CA VAL A 55 -3.72 -5.92 -9.90
C VAL A 55 -2.50 -5.20 -9.33
N ILE A 56 -1.31 -5.78 -9.44
CA ILE A 56 -0.07 -5.13 -8.99
C ILE A 56 0.13 -3.79 -9.70
N ASN A 57 -0.08 -3.74 -11.00
CA ASN A 57 0.04 -2.49 -11.77
C ASN A 57 -0.93 -1.43 -11.25
N GLN A 58 -2.17 -1.81 -10.95
CA GLN A 58 -3.16 -0.88 -10.40
C GLN A 58 -2.76 -0.40 -9.00
N ILE A 59 -2.24 -1.30 -8.17
CA ILE A 59 -1.73 -0.95 -6.83
C ILE A 59 -0.61 0.08 -6.96
N GLU A 60 0.34 -0.14 -7.86
CA GLU A 60 1.46 0.80 -8.03
C GLU A 60 0.98 2.15 -8.55
N THR A 61 -0.02 2.17 -9.43
CA THR A 61 -0.63 3.42 -9.88
C THR A 61 -1.20 4.20 -8.70
N TYR A 62 -1.96 3.56 -7.83
CA TYR A 62 -2.54 4.22 -6.66
C TYR A 62 -1.45 4.68 -5.67
N ILE A 63 -0.42 3.87 -5.43
CA ILE A 63 0.68 4.27 -4.55
C ILE A 63 1.36 5.53 -5.11
N ASN A 64 1.62 5.56 -6.41
CA ASN A 64 2.27 6.71 -7.04
C ASN A 64 1.35 7.94 -7.07
N ASP A 65 0.05 7.76 -7.21
CA ASP A 65 -0.90 8.86 -7.07
C ASP A 65 -0.83 9.46 -5.66
N ALA A 66 -0.81 8.60 -4.64
CA ALA A 66 -0.70 9.06 -3.25
C ALA A 66 0.60 9.83 -3.03
N ILE A 67 1.73 9.30 -3.51
CA ILE A 67 3.04 9.94 -3.38
C ILE A 67 3.07 11.30 -4.08
N SER A 68 2.43 11.42 -5.24
CA SER A 68 2.41 12.67 -5.99
C SER A 68 1.65 13.77 -5.26
N ILE A 69 0.68 13.39 -4.41
CA ILE A 69 -0.09 14.34 -3.61
C ILE A 69 0.63 14.69 -2.32
N GLU A 70 1.19 13.68 -1.64
CA GLU A 70 1.87 13.87 -0.37
C GLU A 70 3.00 12.87 -0.20
N ASP A 71 4.17 13.35 0.20
CA ASP A 71 5.40 12.56 0.31
C ASP A 71 5.50 11.93 1.71
N LYS A 72 4.83 10.81 1.93
CA LYS A 72 4.81 10.12 3.23
C LYS A 72 5.64 8.84 3.20
N GLY A 73 6.38 8.60 4.28
CA GLY A 73 7.21 7.40 4.41
C GLY A 73 6.44 6.09 4.27
N VAL A 74 5.21 6.02 4.82
CA VAL A 74 4.42 4.78 4.75
C VAL A 74 4.00 4.44 3.31
N TYR A 75 3.89 5.43 2.42
CA TYR A 75 3.58 5.18 1.01
C TYR A 75 4.75 4.49 0.32
N TYR A 76 5.96 4.97 0.55
CA TYR A 76 7.17 4.32 0.03
C TYR A 76 7.38 2.94 0.67
N TYR A 77 7.02 2.77 1.92
CA TYR A 77 7.14 1.50 2.61
C TYR A 77 6.19 0.44 2.01
N PHE A 78 4.96 0.84 1.72
CA PHE A 78 4.03 -0.04 1.01
C PHE A 78 4.57 -0.40 -0.37
N TRP A 79 5.13 0.57 -1.07
CA TRP A 79 5.76 0.32 -2.37
C TRP A 79 6.93 -0.63 -2.24
N ALA A 80 7.76 -0.49 -1.19
CA ALA A 80 8.84 -1.41 -0.90
C ALA A 80 8.32 -2.85 -0.70
N TYR A 81 7.19 -3.00 0.00
CA TYR A 81 6.56 -4.31 0.17
C TYR A 81 6.17 -4.91 -1.19
N ILE A 82 5.54 -4.17 -2.05
CA ILE A 82 5.16 -4.62 -3.40
C ILE A 82 6.41 -5.01 -4.19
N LYS A 83 7.44 -4.16 -4.17
CA LYS A 83 8.70 -4.43 -4.89
C LYS A 83 9.41 -5.67 -4.36
N TYR A 84 9.32 -5.92 -3.06
CA TYR A 84 9.90 -7.13 -2.48
C TYR A 84 9.03 -8.37 -2.74
N ASP A 85 7.78 -8.34 -2.27
CA ASP A 85 6.96 -9.55 -2.21
C ASP A 85 6.49 -10.02 -3.60
N TYR A 86 6.27 -9.10 -4.52
CA TYR A 86 5.90 -9.49 -5.88
C TYR A 86 7.13 -9.58 -6.80
N TYR A 87 7.91 -8.51 -6.91
CA TYR A 87 8.99 -8.46 -7.90
C TYR A 87 10.21 -9.26 -7.47
N LYS A 88 10.78 -8.99 -6.30
CA LYS A 88 12.01 -9.66 -5.85
C LYS A 88 11.80 -11.15 -5.68
N ARG A 89 10.72 -11.56 -5.04
CA ARG A 89 10.43 -12.97 -4.80
C ARG A 89 10.19 -13.75 -6.09
N LYS A 90 9.74 -13.09 -7.15
CA LYS A 90 9.55 -13.71 -8.48
C LYS A 90 10.74 -13.50 -9.39
N SER A 91 11.80 -12.89 -8.91
CA SER A 91 13.01 -12.58 -9.68
C SER A 91 12.74 -11.67 -10.87
N PHE A 92 11.77 -10.79 -10.75
CA PHE A 92 11.51 -9.77 -11.76
C PHE A 92 12.34 -8.53 -11.46
N ARG A 93 13.01 -8.01 -12.49
CA ARG A 93 13.72 -6.72 -12.38
C ARG A 93 12.70 -5.59 -12.35
N THR A 94 12.99 -4.58 -11.54
CA THR A 94 12.12 -3.41 -11.43
C THR A 94 12.93 -2.22 -10.91
N THR A 95 12.50 -1.02 -11.31
CA THR A 95 13.10 0.23 -10.85
C THR A 95 11.96 1.17 -10.40
N PRO A 96 12.00 1.72 -9.19
CA PRO A 96 12.99 1.41 -8.15
C PRO A 96 12.82 -0.02 -7.61
N ASP A 97 13.86 -0.57 -7.01
CA ASP A 97 13.76 -1.87 -6.33
C ASP A 97 13.30 -1.66 -4.88
N TYR A 98 13.11 -2.77 -4.14
CA TYR A 98 12.57 -2.65 -2.79
C TYR A 98 13.51 -1.93 -1.82
N THR A 99 14.81 -2.07 -2.02
CA THR A 99 15.80 -1.42 -1.16
C THR A 99 15.75 0.10 -1.33
N GLU A 100 15.63 0.57 -2.57
CA GLU A 100 15.51 1.99 -2.86
C GLU A 100 14.23 2.57 -2.25
N CYS A 101 13.10 1.87 -2.39
CA CYS A 101 11.84 2.30 -1.78
C CYS A 101 11.92 2.31 -0.25
N LEU A 102 12.54 1.30 0.34
CA LEU A 102 12.68 1.21 1.79
C LEU A 102 13.55 2.35 2.33
N ASN A 103 14.68 2.63 1.67
CA ASN A 103 15.55 3.73 2.07
C ASN A 103 14.81 5.08 1.99
N HIS A 104 14.01 5.28 0.95
CA HIS A 104 13.23 6.50 0.79
C HIS A 104 12.19 6.63 1.91
N ALA A 105 11.54 5.52 2.27
CA ALA A 105 10.57 5.50 3.38
C ALA A 105 11.23 5.94 4.68
N ILE A 106 12.41 5.43 4.97
CA ILE A 106 13.16 5.77 6.18
C ILE A 106 13.55 7.25 6.17
N GLN A 107 14.01 7.77 5.03
CA GLN A 107 14.35 9.18 4.89
C GLN A 107 13.14 10.10 5.11
N CYS A 108 11.95 9.63 4.76
CA CYS A 108 10.70 10.37 4.98
C CYS A 108 10.13 10.19 6.39
N GLY A 109 10.89 9.63 7.31
CA GLY A 109 10.50 9.56 8.72
C GLY A 109 9.56 8.42 9.07
N LEU A 110 9.60 7.32 8.34
CA LEU A 110 8.80 6.14 8.67
C LEU A 110 9.08 5.67 10.09
N SER A 111 8.03 5.48 10.89
CA SER A 111 8.14 4.91 12.23
C SER A 111 7.85 3.41 12.20
N ARG A 112 8.32 2.71 13.25
CA ARG A 112 7.99 1.29 13.42
C ARG A 112 6.47 1.10 13.55
N MET A 113 5.81 2.02 14.23
CA MET A 113 4.35 1.97 14.38
C MET A 113 3.65 2.03 13.03
N ASP A 114 4.08 2.93 12.15
CA ASP A 114 3.50 3.03 10.80
C ASP A 114 3.69 1.74 10.02
N ALA A 115 4.87 1.13 10.12
CA ALA A 115 5.17 -0.13 9.46
C ALA A 115 4.26 -1.27 9.97
N GLU A 116 4.12 -1.36 11.29
CA GLU A 116 3.28 -2.39 11.91
C GLU A 116 1.81 -2.19 11.57
N GLN A 117 1.33 -0.96 11.58
CA GLN A 117 -0.05 -0.65 11.21
C GLN A 117 -0.35 -1.02 9.76
N LEU A 118 0.61 -0.77 8.86
CA LEU A 118 0.42 -1.16 7.46
C LEU A 118 0.20 -2.67 7.34
N PHE A 119 1.07 -3.47 7.93
CA PHE A 119 0.93 -4.93 7.83
C PHE A 119 -0.33 -5.43 8.54
N ASP A 120 -0.75 -4.75 9.60
CA ASP A 120 -2.02 -5.07 10.25
C ASP A 120 -3.21 -4.88 9.29
N ILE A 121 -3.30 -3.73 8.62
CA ILE A 121 -4.41 -3.49 7.69
C ILE A 121 -4.29 -4.33 6.41
N LEU A 122 -3.07 -4.68 6.00
CA LEU A 122 -2.87 -5.60 4.88
C LEU A 122 -3.34 -7.01 5.22
N GLY A 123 -3.32 -7.39 6.50
CA GLY A 123 -3.71 -8.71 6.95
C GLY A 123 -2.67 -9.78 6.62
N VAL A 124 -1.40 -9.40 6.47
CA VAL A 124 -0.30 -10.33 6.22
C VAL A 124 0.86 -10.06 7.16
N ALA A 125 1.71 -11.05 7.38
CA ALA A 125 2.87 -10.92 8.25
C ALA A 125 3.93 -10.05 7.60
N MET A 126 4.63 -9.25 8.43
CA MET A 126 5.75 -8.44 7.98
C MET A 126 6.92 -9.33 7.56
N SER A 127 7.47 -9.07 6.37
CA SER A 127 8.68 -9.74 5.91
C SER A 127 9.88 -9.25 6.70
N GLN A 128 10.82 -10.16 7.01
CA GLN A 128 12.02 -9.80 7.74
C GLN A 128 12.85 -8.75 6.98
N GLU A 129 12.88 -8.84 5.65
CA GLU A 129 13.60 -7.91 4.78
C GLU A 129 13.08 -6.47 4.87
N LEU A 130 11.88 -6.30 5.39
CA LEU A 130 11.24 -4.99 5.54
C LEU A 130 11.16 -4.55 7.00
N ALA A 131 11.74 -5.30 7.93
CA ALA A 131 11.78 -4.94 9.34
C ALA A 131 12.62 -3.68 9.54
N ILE A 132 12.14 -2.79 10.42
CA ILE A 132 12.84 -1.55 10.75
C ILE A 132 12.97 -1.37 12.26
#